data_7e84f2c0f75a0fd664e0fdef47fa0472
#
_entry.id   7e84f2c0f75a0fd664e0fdef47fa0472
#
_cell.length_a   1.000
_cell.length_b   1.000
_cell.length_c   1.000
_cell.angle_alpha   90.00
_cell.angle_beta   90.00
_cell.angle_gamma   90.00
#
_symmetry.space_group_name_H-M   'P 1'
#
loop_
_entity.id
_entity.type
_entity.pdbx_description
1 polymer ?
#
loop_
_entity_poly.entity_id
_entity_poly.type
_entity_poly.pdbx_seq_one_letter_code
_entity_poly.pdbx_strand_id
1 'polypeptide(L)' 'MARPRVVITGISGVTPLGLDMATTWKRLVAGESGIGPITLFDVTDYKCKIAGEVKDFDGSKYLSKKEIRHMDRFTQFA' A
#
# COMPACT_ATOMS: atom_id res chain seq x y z
N MET A 1 40.09 11.90 -0.12
CA MET A 1 38.79 12.56 -0.35
C MET A 1 37.70 11.82 0.42
N ALA A 2 36.99 12.52 1.28
CA ALA A 2 35.90 11.92 2.06
C ALA A 2 34.69 11.67 1.15
N ARG A 3 34.09 10.48 1.24
CA ARG A 3 32.83 10.19 0.54
C ARG A 3 31.67 10.86 1.28
N PRO A 4 30.69 11.43 0.56
CA PRO A 4 29.51 11.94 1.21
C PRO A 4 28.79 10.81 1.93
N ARG A 5 28.28 11.11 3.14
CA ARG A 5 27.47 10.17 3.90
C ARG A 5 26.00 10.39 3.53
N VAL A 6 25.34 9.33 3.14
CA VAL A 6 23.92 9.34 2.82
C VAL A 6 23.20 8.52 3.89
N VAL A 7 22.18 9.10 4.51
CA VAL A 7 21.41 8.45 5.55
C VAL A 7 19.93 8.54 5.21
N ILE A 8 19.16 7.51 5.63
CA ILE A 8 17.72 7.50 5.51
C ILE A 8 17.14 8.11 6.79
N THR A 9 16.46 9.25 6.66
CA THR A 9 15.86 9.97 7.79
C THR A 9 14.37 9.67 7.97
N GLY A 10 13.75 9.04 7.00
CA GLY A 10 12.36 8.63 7.09
C GLY A 10 12.06 7.57 6.04
N ILE A 11 11.13 6.70 6.35
CA ILE A 11 10.67 5.67 5.45
C ILE A 11 9.19 5.41 5.71
N SER A 12 8.42 5.19 4.65
CA SER A 12 7.02 4.83 4.77
C SER A 12 6.64 3.84 3.69
N GLY A 13 5.49 3.20 3.84
CA GLY A 13 5.00 2.29 2.84
C GLY A 13 3.54 1.93 3.08
N VAL A 14 2.84 1.70 1.99
CA VAL A 14 1.46 1.18 1.99
C VAL A 14 1.48 -0.11 1.21
N THR A 15 1.09 -1.21 1.85
CA THR A 15 1.16 -2.54 1.26
C THR A 15 -0.10 -3.34 1.58
N PRO A 16 -0.35 -4.47 0.89
CA PRO A 16 -1.44 -5.38 1.28
C PRO A 16 -1.31 -5.96 2.68
N LEU A 17 -0.15 -5.85 3.32
CA LEU A 17 0.08 -6.30 4.70
C LEU A 17 -0.18 -5.23 5.73
N GLY A 18 -0.10 -3.96 5.36
CA GLY A 18 -0.34 -2.89 6.31
C GLY A 18 -0.26 -1.50 5.69
N LEU A 19 -0.80 -0.52 6.40
CA LEU A 19 -0.86 0.86 5.96
C LEU A 19 0.38 1.69 6.36
N ASP A 20 1.30 1.08 7.10
CA ASP A 20 2.57 1.68 7.49
C ASP A 20 3.70 0.64 7.47
N MET A 21 4.94 1.09 7.56
CA MET A 21 6.09 0.20 7.49
C MET A 21 6.22 -0.71 8.71
N ALA A 22 5.87 -0.22 9.89
CA ALA A 22 5.96 -1.01 11.12
C ALA A 22 5.00 -2.21 11.07
N THR A 23 3.76 -1.99 10.68
CA THR A 23 2.76 -3.06 10.51
C THR A 23 3.15 -4.03 9.41
N THR A 24 3.61 -3.51 8.27
CA THR A 24 4.06 -4.32 7.14
C THR A 24 5.21 -5.24 7.55
N TRP A 25 6.21 -4.70 8.22
CA TRP A 25 7.37 -5.46 8.66
C TRP A 25 7.00 -6.55 9.67
N LYS A 26 6.16 -6.21 10.65
CA LYS A 26 5.70 -7.15 11.67
C LYS A 26 4.98 -8.34 11.05
N ARG A 27 4.08 -8.08 10.10
CA ARG A 27 3.31 -9.14 9.44
C ARG A 27 4.18 -9.93 8.47
N LEU A 28 5.12 -9.28 7.79
CA LEU A 28 6.05 -9.96 6.90
C LEU A 28 6.94 -10.94 7.66
N VAL A 29 7.49 -10.53 8.80
CA VAL A 29 8.31 -11.38 9.65
C VAL A 29 7.51 -12.56 10.22
N ALA A 30 6.22 -12.35 10.49
CA ALA A 30 5.31 -13.40 10.95
C ALA A 30 4.94 -14.39 9.84
N GLY A 31 5.34 -14.16 8.59
CA GLY A 31 5.04 -15.04 7.47
C GLY A 31 3.63 -14.89 6.90
N GLU A 32 2.94 -13.79 7.19
CA GLU A 32 1.61 -13.54 6.66
C GLU A 32 1.64 -13.18 5.18
N SER A 33 0.60 -13.58 4.44
CA SER A 33 0.43 -13.20 3.03
C SER A 33 -0.62 -12.11 2.89
N GLY A 34 -0.31 -11.11 2.04
CA GLY A 34 -1.27 -10.08 1.65
C GLY A 34 -2.07 -10.45 0.41
N ILE A 35 -1.83 -11.61 -0.17
CA ILE A 35 -2.54 -12.07 -1.36
C ILE A 35 -3.84 -12.77 -0.93
N GLY A 36 -4.94 -12.39 -1.55
CA GLY A 36 -6.23 -12.97 -1.26
C GLY A 36 -7.21 -12.77 -2.41
N PRO A 37 -8.47 -13.21 -2.25
CA PRO A 37 -9.49 -13.02 -3.28
C PRO A 37 -9.66 -11.53 -3.62
N ILE A 38 -9.84 -11.24 -4.91
CA ILE A 38 -10.09 -9.86 -5.36
C ILE A 38 -11.48 -9.42 -4.90
N THR A 39 -11.56 -8.27 -4.25
CA THR A 39 -12.81 -7.72 -3.74
C THR A 39 -13.21 -6.39 -4.38
N LEU A 40 -12.28 -5.72 -5.09
CA LEU A 40 -12.50 -4.37 -5.63
C LEU A 40 -13.39 -4.36 -6.87
N PHE A 41 -13.51 -5.49 -7.56
CA PHE A 41 -14.39 -5.61 -8.73
C PHE A 41 -14.78 -7.08 -8.95
N ASP A 42 -15.77 -7.32 -9.79
CA ASP A 42 -16.23 -8.67 -10.12
C ASP A 42 -15.21 -9.38 -11.03
N VAL A 43 -14.70 -10.51 -10.57
CA VAL A 43 -13.66 -11.28 -11.27
C VAL A 43 -14.16 -12.63 -11.79
N THR A 44 -15.49 -12.84 -11.83
CA THR A 44 -16.09 -14.11 -12.24
C THR A 44 -15.58 -14.59 -13.60
N ASP A 45 -15.41 -13.67 -14.54
CA ASP A 45 -14.98 -13.95 -15.91
C ASP A 45 -13.46 -13.96 -16.10
N TYR A 46 -12.67 -13.76 -15.02
CA TYR A 46 -11.21 -13.69 -15.09
C TYR A 46 -10.58 -15.00 -14.62
N LYS A 47 -9.46 -15.36 -15.25
CA LYS A 47 -8.71 -16.56 -14.87
C LYS A 47 -8.03 -16.41 -13.51
N CYS A 48 -7.46 -15.23 -13.24
CA CYS A 48 -6.84 -14.93 -11.96
C CYS A 48 -7.85 -14.22 -11.05
N LYS A 49 -8.11 -14.81 -9.90
CA LYS A 49 -9.10 -14.29 -8.94
C LYS A 49 -8.49 -13.84 -7.63
N ILE A 50 -7.15 -13.84 -7.55
CA ILE A 50 -6.41 -13.41 -6.37
C ILE A 50 -5.48 -12.25 -6.71
N ALA A 51 -5.26 -11.38 -5.73
CA ALA A 51 -4.35 -10.25 -5.86
C ALA A 51 -3.93 -9.74 -4.49
N GLY A 52 -2.87 -8.94 -4.45
CA GLY A 52 -2.52 -8.18 -3.27
C GLY A 52 -3.26 -6.85 -3.29
N GLU A 53 -4.26 -6.70 -2.46
CA GLU A 53 -5.04 -5.47 -2.33
C GLU A 53 -4.68 -4.74 -1.05
N VAL A 54 -4.54 -3.41 -1.13
CA VAL A 54 -4.41 -2.56 0.04
C VAL A 54 -5.81 -2.33 0.61
N LYS A 55 -6.04 -2.78 1.85
CA LYS A 55 -7.34 -2.69 2.52
C LYS A 55 -7.32 -1.58 3.55
N ASP A 56 -8.51 -1.05 3.83
CA ASP A 56 -8.72 -0.04 4.88
C ASP A 56 -7.95 1.28 4.67
N PHE A 57 -7.43 1.51 3.45
CA PHE A 57 -6.77 2.78 3.13
C PHE A 57 -7.82 3.86 2.85
N ASP A 58 -7.70 4.95 3.57
CA ASP A 58 -8.53 6.14 3.39
C ASP A 58 -7.63 7.33 3.12
N GLY A 59 -7.59 7.78 1.87
CA GLY A 59 -6.80 8.94 1.45
C GLY A 59 -7.25 10.25 2.09
N SER A 60 -8.48 10.32 2.62
CA SER A 60 -8.99 11.54 3.26
C SER A 60 -8.23 11.90 4.54
N LYS A 61 -7.48 10.97 5.11
CA LYS A 61 -6.59 11.23 6.27
C LYS A 61 -5.40 12.10 5.91
N TYR A 62 -5.03 12.15 4.64
CA TYR A 62 -3.83 12.83 4.14
C TYR A 62 -4.14 13.92 3.12
N LEU A 63 -5.24 13.80 2.40
CA LEU A 63 -5.61 14.65 1.26
C LEU A 63 -7.05 15.15 1.43
N SER A 64 -7.34 16.32 0.84
CA SER A 64 -8.71 16.81 0.78
C SER A 64 -9.58 15.96 -0.16
N LYS A 65 -10.89 15.96 0.04
CA LYS A 65 -11.83 15.26 -0.85
C LYS A 65 -11.71 15.74 -2.29
N LYS A 66 -11.44 17.03 -2.49
CA LYS A 66 -11.27 17.61 -3.83
C LYS A 66 -10.04 17.01 -4.54
N GLU A 67 -8.93 16.87 -3.82
CA GLU A 67 -7.70 16.28 -4.36
C GLU A 67 -7.91 14.82 -4.71
N ILE A 68 -8.59 14.04 -3.85
CA ILE A 68 -8.86 12.62 -4.05
C ILE A 68 -9.67 12.38 -5.33
N ARG A 69 -10.64 13.23 -5.63
CA ARG A 69 -11.47 13.11 -6.83
C ARG A 69 -10.68 13.18 -8.15
N HIS A 70 -9.51 13.80 -8.12
CA HIS A 70 -8.64 13.98 -9.29
C HIS A 70 -7.46 13.00 -9.30
N MET A 71 -7.43 12.02 -8.39
CA MET A 71 -6.31 11.10 -8.24
C MET A 71 -6.75 9.65 -8.41
N ASP A 72 -5.94 8.86 -9.10
CA ASP A 72 -6.06 7.42 -9.07
C ASP A 72 -5.57 6.90 -7.71
N ARG A 73 -5.95 5.66 -7.39
CA ARG A 73 -5.62 5.08 -6.09
C ARG A 73 -4.11 4.94 -5.86
N PHE A 74 -3.35 4.57 -6.89
CA PHE A 74 -1.90 4.47 -6.77
C PHE A 74 -1.25 5.82 -6.42
N THR A 75 -1.81 6.92 -6.95
CA THR A 75 -1.33 8.27 -6.63
C THR A 75 -1.62 8.62 -5.17
N GLN A 76 -2.75 8.19 -4.63
CA GLN A 76 -3.09 8.39 -3.22
C GLN A 76 -2.12 7.68 -2.29
N PHE A 77 -1.58 6.52 -2.68
CA PHE A 77 -0.62 5.78 -1.88
C PHE A 77 0.74 6.48 -1.83
N ALA A 78 1.10 7.16 -2.89
CA ALA A 78 2.34 7.93 -2.92
C ALA A 78 2.21 9.22 -2.09
#